data_4350d69c0b17c669609b2cd2f345c419
#
_entry.id   4350d69c0b17c669609b2cd2f345c419
#
_cell.length_a   1.000
_cell.length_b   1.000
_cell.length_c   1.000
_cell.angle_alpha   90.00
_cell.angle_beta   90.00
_cell.angle_gamma   90.00
#
_symmetry.space_group_name_H-M   'P 1'
#
loop_
_entity.id
_entity.type
_entity.pdbx_description
1 polymer ?
#
loop_
_entity_poly.entity_id
_entity_poly.type
_entity_poly.pdbx_seq_one_letter_code
_entity_poly.pdbx_strand_id
1 'polypeptide(L)'
;MHASRPVIVMQVPERLYETEAEVFRNELKSLLEAERPRIVLDCSEVKDIDSKGVDMLLHSMDEAMKRDGDVKLAAVGPGSAVILELMKVDRLFEMFDTTDEAVRSFHALPLYDIPQEQDWAQGAGSFEAAS
;
A
#
# COMPACT_ATOMS: atom_id res chain seq x y z
N MET A 1 11.51 -16.99 18.40
CA MET A 1 11.21 -17.10 17.00
C MET A 1 9.98 -16.26 16.64
N HIS A 2 10.06 -15.57 15.56
CA HIS A 2 8.96 -14.71 15.14
C HIS A 2 8.16 -15.36 14.05
N ALA A 3 6.88 -15.47 14.26
CA ALA A 3 5.98 -15.77 13.16
C ALA A 3 5.88 -14.52 12.28
N SER A 4 5.89 -14.72 10.97
CA SER A 4 5.62 -13.64 10.07
C SER A 4 4.20 -13.15 10.31
N ARG A 5 4.03 -11.83 10.37
CA ARG A 5 2.69 -11.29 10.49
C ARG A 5 2.00 -11.44 9.16
N PRO A 6 0.74 -11.82 9.17
CA PRO A 6 0.01 -11.95 7.92
C PRO A 6 -0.19 -10.59 7.28
N VAL A 7 -0.20 -10.61 5.96
CA VAL A 7 -0.61 -9.44 5.18
C VAL A 7 -2.08 -9.63 4.86
N ILE A 8 -2.88 -8.64 5.18
CA ILE A 8 -4.32 -8.70 4.92
C ILE A 8 -4.60 -7.96 3.62
N VAL A 9 -5.27 -8.64 2.70
CA VAL A 9 -5.69 -8.02 1.44
C VAL A 9 -7.18 -7.75 1.55
N MET A 10 -7.58 -6.49 1.36
CA MET A 10 -8.98 -6.11 1.37
C MET A 10 -9.34 -5.44 0.08
N GLN A 11 -10.46 -5.84 -0.51
CA GLN A 11 -10.92 -5.25 -1.75
C GLN A 11 -11.66 -3.95 -1.44
N VAL A 12 -11.25 -2.88 -2.12
CA VAL A 12 -11.89 -1.58 -2.01
C VAL A 12 -13.16 -1.61 -2.86
N PRO A 13 -14.28 -1.05 -2.39
CA PRO A 13 -15.52 -1.08 -3.15
C PRO A 13 -15.42 -0.33 -4.47
N GLU A 14 -16.34 -0.64 -5.37
CA GLU A 14 -16.37 -0.08 -6.71
C GLU A 14 -16.45 1.44 -6.69
N ARG A 15 -17.20 1.98 -5.74
CA ARG A 15 -17.34 3.42 -5.58
C ARG A 15 -16.91 3.79 -4.19
N LEU A 16 -15.92 4.66 -4.09
CA LEU A 16 -15.38 5.04 -2.79
C LEU A 16 -15.70 6.51 -2.52
N TYR A 17 -16.98 6.77 -2.29
CA TYR A 17 -17.47 8.08 -1.90
C TYR A 17 -17.65 8.13 -0.39
N GLU A 18 -18.16 9.22 0.11
CA GLU A 18 -18.23 9.46 1.56
C GLU A 18 -18.85 8.29 2.34
N THR A 19 -20.01 7.82 1.87
CA THR A 19 -20.72 6.75 2.58
C THR A 19 -19.93 5.44 2.55
N GLU A 20 -19.45 5.07 1.36
CA GLU A 20 -18.67 3.84 1.21
C GLU A 20 -17.36 3.93 1.96
N ALA A 21 -16.74 5.11 1.97
CA ALA A 21 -15.49 5.31 2.67
C ALA A 21 -15.68 5.10 4.17
N GLU A 22 -16.79 5.58 4.72
CA GLU A 22 -17.07 5.43 6.13
C GLU A 22 -17.28 3.96 6.50
N VAL A 23 -18.06 3.25 5.70
CA VAL A 23 -18.29 1.82 5.92
C VAL A 23 -16.98 1.05 5.84
N PHE A 24 -16.19 1.34 4.82
CA PHE A 24 -14.92 0.63 4.62
C PHE A 24 -13.94 0.95 5.75
N ARG A 25 -13.91 2.19 6.20
CA ARG A 25 -13.05 2.56 7.32
C ARG A 25 -13.42 1.78 8.58
N ASN A 26 -14.71 1.58 8.82
CA ASN A 26 -15.16 0.80 9.96
C ASN A 26 -14.73 -0.66 9.85
N GLU A 27 -14.72 -1.20 8.63
CA GLU A 27 -14.25 -2.56 8.39
C GLU A 27 -12.74 -2.68 8.65
N LEU A 28 -12.01 -1.63 8.32
CA LEU A 28 -10.56 -1.63 8.53
C LEU A 28 -10.17 -1.41 9.98
N LYS A 29 -11.06 -0.85 10.77
CA LYS A 29 -10.71 -0.36 12.10
C LYS A 29 -10.01 -1.40 12.95
N SER A 30 -10.56 -2.60 13.03
CA SER A 30 -9.98 -3.65 13.87
C SER A 30 -8.61 -4.08 13.32
N LEU A 31 -8.46 -4.07 12.01
CA LEU A 31 -7.17 -4.43 11.40
C LEU A 31 -6.13 -3.36 11.67
N LEU A 32 -6.53 -2.09 11.65
CA LEU A 32 -5.61 -0.99 11.90
C LEU A 32 -5.20 -0.90 13.35
N GLU A 33 -6.00 -1.45 14.27
CA GLU A 33 -5.68 -1.46 15.69
C GLU A 33 -4.72 -2.58 16.06
N ALA A 34 -4.46 -3.50 15.15
CA ALA A 34 -3.51 -4.57 15.40
C ALA A 34 -2.10 -4.00 15.48
N GLU A 35 -1.22 -4.74 16.12
CA GLU A 35 0.19 -4.36 16.19
C GLU A 35 0.83 -4.58 14.83
N ARG A 36 1.48 -3.53 14.30
CA ARG A 36 2.17 -3.57 13.01
C ARG A 36 1.26 -4.08 11.89
N PRO A 37 0.15 -3.40 11.66
CA PRO A 37 -0.78 -3.86 10.61
C PRO A 37 -0.11 -3.80 9.24
N ARG A 38 -0.34 -4.84 8.45
CA ARG A 38 0.17 -4.95 7.08
C ARG A 38 -1.01 -5.19 6.17
N ILE A 39 -1.40 -4.15 5.48
CA ILE A 39 -2.65 -4.15 4.72
C ILE A 39 -2.38 -3.77 3.28
N VAL A 40 -2.91 -4.56 2.36
CA VAL A 40 -2.94 -4.23 0.93
C VAL A 40 -4.39 -3.96 0.58
N LEU A 41 -4.63 -2.80 0.02
CA LEU A 41 -5.95 -2.43 -0.48
C LEU A 41 -5.98 -2.70 -1.97
N ASP A 42 -6.80 -3.67 -2.37
CA ASP A 42 -6.97 -4.05 -3.77
C ASP A 42 -7.95 -3.09 -4.41
N CYS A 43 -7.44 -2.24 -5.30
CA CYS A 43 -8.22 -1.21 -5.95
C CYS A 43 -8.69 -1.62 -7.35
N SER A 44 -8.58 -2.91 -7.70
CA SER A 44 -8.91 -3.37 -9.05
C SER A 44 -10.36 -3.13 -9.43
N GLU A 45 -11.26 -3.10 -8.46
CA GLU A 45 -12.69 -2.90 -8.72
C GLU A 45 -13.12 -1.44 -8.61
N VAL A 46 -12.22 -0.55 -8.19
CA VAL A 46 -12.60 0.84 -7.97
C VAL A 46 -12.78 1.55 -9.31
N LYS A 47 -13.97 2.09 -9.52
CA LYS A 47 -14.30 2.87 -10.71
C LYS A 47 -14.36 4.35 -10.41
N ASP A 48 -14.79 4.71 -9.20
CA ASP A 48 -14.94 6.11 -8.82
C ASP A 48 -14.44 6.32 -7.40
N ILE A 49 -13.76 7.42 -7.19
CA ILE A 49 -13.30 7.82 -5.87
C ILE A 49 -13.41 9.35 -5.79
N ASP A 50 -13.86 9.85 -4.64
CA ASP A 50 -13.91 11.28 -4.41
C ASP A 50 -12.93 11.67 -3.30
N SER A 51 -12.93 12.96 -2.94
CA SER A 51 -11.99 13.45 -1.94
C SER A 51 -12.16 12.75 -0.59
N LYS A 52 -13.40 12.37 -0.24
CA LYS A 52 -13.64 11.68 1.02
C LYS A 52 -13.05 10.28 1.00
N GLY A 53 -13.11 9.61 -0.16
CA GLY A 53 -12.48 8.31 -0.31
C GLY A 53 -10.98 8.42 -0.17
N VAL A 54 -10.37 9.44 -0.79
CA VAL A 54 -8.94 9.66 -0.67
C VAL A 54 -8.56 9.96 0.78
N ASP A 55 -9.36 10.78 1.46
CA ASP A 55 -9.10 11.08 2.87
C ASP A 55 -9.10 9.81 3.72
N MET A 56 -10.02 8.90 3.43
CA MET A 56 -10.08 7.63 4.15
C MET A 56 -8.82 6.81 3.92
N LEU A 57 -8.33 6.76 2.68
CA LEU A 57 -7.10 6.03 2.37
C LEU A 57 -5.92 6.62 3.13
N LEU A 58 -5.82 7.94 3.15
CA LEU A 58 -4.73 8.63 3.86
C LEU A 58 -4.82 8.36 5.36
N HIS A 59 -6.03 8.44 5.92
CA HIS A 59 -6.22 8.18 7.34
C HIS A 59 -5.81 6.76 7.69
N SER A 60 -6.18 5.80 6.85
CA SER A 60 -5.83 4.40 7.09
C SER A 60 -4.33 4.20 7.09
N MET A 61 -3.64 4.81 6.14
CA MET A 61 -2.19 4.71 6.07
C MET A 61 -1.54 5.32 7.31
N ASP A 62 -2.03 6.50 7.70
CA ASP A 62 -1.48 7.19 8.87
C ASP A 62 -1.67 6.35 10.14
N GLU A 63 -2.84 5.76 10.32
CA GLU A 63 -3.10 4.92 11.49
C GLU A 63 -2.20 3.69 11.51
N ALA A 64 -1.98 3.09 10.34
CA ALA A 64 -1.11 1.92 10.27
C ALA A 64 0.33 2.30 10.62
N MET A 65 0.79 3.43 10.11
CA MET A 65 2.15 3.86 10.33
C MET A 65 2.41 4.22 11.79
N LYS A 66 1.40 4.69 12.50
CA LYS A 66 1.53 4.97 13.92
C LYS A 66 1.79 3.70 14.72
N ARG A 67 1.51 2.55 14.16
CA ARG A 67 1.71 1.25 14.80
C ARG A 67 2.80 0.43 14.12
N ASP A 68 3.70 1.12 13.43
CA ASP A 68 4.82 0.49 12.73
C ASP A 68 4.37 -0.47 11.62
N GLY A 69 3.18 -0.23 11.08
CA GLY A 69 2.66 -0.97 9.95
C GLY A 69 2.62 -0.11 8.71
N ASP A 70 1.87 -0.57 7.72
CA ASP A 70 1.70 0.18 6.49
C ASP A 70 0.45 -0.27 5.76
N VAL A 71 -0.08 0.62 4.93
CA VAL A 71 -1.16 0.33 4.00
C VAL A 71 -0.64 0.61 2.60
N LYS A 72 -0.68 -0.39 1.75
CA LYS A 72 -0.21 -0.28 0.37
C LYS A 72 -1.38 -0.44 -0.57
N LEU A 73 -1.29 0.17 -1.74
CA LEU A 73 -2.35 0.09 -2.74
C LEU A 73 -1.92 -0.82 -3.87
N ALA A 74 -2.85 -1.59 -4.40
CA ALA A 74 -2.58 -2.48 -5.52
C ALA A 74 -3.63 -2.29 -6.60
N ALA A 75 -3.21 -2.42 -7.84
CA ALA A 75 -4.09 -2.42 -9.01
C ALA A 75 -4.92 -1.15 -9.12
N VAL A 76 -4.29 -0.01 -8.84
CA VAL A 76 -4.97 1.30 -8.98
C VAL A 76 -5.18 1.56 -10.46
N GLY A 77 -6.44 1.78 -10.85
CA GLY A 77 -6.76 2.04 -12.25
C GLY A 77 -6.39 3.46 -12.66
N PRO A 78 -6.37 3.73 -13.99
CA PRO A 78 -5.95 5.04 -14.49
C PRO A 78 -6.80 6.20 -13.96
N GLY A 79 -8.11 5.99 -13.83
CA GLY A 79 -8.99 7.04 -13.34
C GLY A 79 -8.69 7.41 -11.90
N SER A 80 -8.52 6.39 -11.05
CA SER A 80 -8.19 6.62 -9.64
C SER A 80 -6.79 7.23 -9.51
N ALA A 81 -5.86 6.77 -10.34
CA ALA A 81 -4.50 7.30 -10.31
C ALA A 81 -4.50 8.80 -10.62
N VAL A 82 -5.33 9.24 -11.57
CA VAL A 82 -5.44 10.66 -11.91
C VAL A 82 -5.96 11.46 -10.70
N ILE A 83 -6.95 10.93 -10.00
CA ILE A 83 -7.50 11.62 -8.84
C ILE A 83 -6.44 11.75 -7.74
N LEU A 84 -5.70 10.68 -7.47
CA LEU A 84 -4.63 10.72 -6.48
C LEU A 84 -3.57 11.74 -6.85
N GLU A 85 -3.24 11.80 -8.15
CA GLU A 85 -2.24 12.75 -8.63
C GLU A 85 -2.74 14.19 -8.52
N LEU A 86 -4.00 14.43 -8.91
CA LEU A 86 -4.58 15.77 -8.81
C LEU A 86 -4.64 16.26 -7.37
N MET A 87 -4.87 15.36 -6.43
CA MET A 87 -4.89 15.69 -5.01
C MET A 87 -3.49 15.70 -4.41
N LYS A 88 -2.48 15.36 -5.20
CA LYS A 88 -1.07 15.39 -4.81
C LYS A 88 -0.74 14.44 -3.66
N VAL A 89 -1.42 13.30 -3.65
CA VAL A 89 -1.21 12.28 -2.63
C VAL A 89 -0.66 10.99 -3.20
N ASP A 90 -0.45 10.92 -4.52
CA ASP A 90 0.03 9.72 -5.17
C ASP A 90 1.40 9.29 -4.66
N ARG A 91 2.21 10.23 -4.23
CA ARG A 91 3.55 9.92 -3.72
C ARG A 91 3.56 9.45 -2.27
N LEU A 92 2.43 9.57 -1.59
CA LEU A 92 2.34 9.16 -0.19
C LEU A 92 2.12 7.66 -0.04
N PHE A 93 1.62 7.01 -1.09
CA PHE A 93 1.32 5.58 -1.07
C PHE A 93 2.33 4.81 -1.90
N GLU A 94 2.70 3.62 -1.43
CA GLU A 94 3.35 2.66 -2.30
C GLU A 94 2.26 1.96 -3.11
N MET A 95 2.39 2.01 -4.42
CA MET A 95 1.40 1.44 -5.32
C MET A 95 2.05 0.36 -6.18
N PHE A 96 1.32 -0.73 -6.34
CA PHE A 96 1.81 -1.90 -7.07
C PHE A 96 0.80 -2.28 -8.15
N ASP A 97 1.28 -2.87 -9.22
CA ASP A 97 0.40 -3.29 -10.31
C ASP A 97 -0.52 -4.43 -9.90
N THR A 98 -0.07 -5.29 -9.00
CA THR A 98 -0.85 -6.45 -8.56
C THR A 98 -0.81 -6.59 -7.06
N THR A 99 -1.82 -7.29 -6.52
CA THR A 99 -1.84 -7.59 -5.09
C THR A 99 -0.66 -8.48 -4.70
N ASP A 100 -0.27 -9.41 -5.57
CA ASP A 100 0.87 -10.28 -5.30
C ASP A 100 2.14 -9.47 -5.07
N GLU A 101 2.39 -8.48 -5.92
CA GLU A 101 3.56 -7.63 -5.76
C GLU A 101 3.51 -6.85 -4.46
N ALA A 102 2.33 -6.32 -4.14
CA ALA A 102 2.17 -5.56 -2.90
C ALA A 102 2.41 -6.44 -1.68
N VAL A 103 1.85 -7.64 -1.69
CA VAL A 103 2.03 -8.58 -0.58
C VAL A 103 3.51 -8.94 -0.44
N ARG A 104 4.16 -9.26 -1.56
CA ARG A 104 5.57 -9.64 -1.52
C ARG A 104 6.45 -8.51 -1.01
N SER A 105 6.07 -7.26 -1.27
CA SER A 105 6.87 -6.13 -0.81
C SER A 105 6.93 -6.04 0.72
N PHE A 106 5.91 -6.55 1.40
CA PHE A 106 5.91 -6.61 2.86
C PHE A 106 6.90 -7.64 3.39
N HIS A 107 7.26 -8.61 2.57
CA HIS A 107 8.20 -9.66 2.97
C HIS A 107 9.61 -9.40 2.49
N ALA A 108 9.82 -8.29 1.77
CA ALA A 108 11.14 -7.94 1.27
C ALA A 108 12.01 -7.52 2.45
N LEU A 109 13.30 -7.84 2.37
CA LEU A 109 14.25 -7.41 3.37
C LEU A 109 14.45 -5.91 3.27
N PRO A 110 14.64 -5.23 4.40
CA PRO A 110 15.05 -3.81 4.35
C PRO A 110 16.35 -3.67 3.58
N LEU A 111 16.53 -2.52 2.93
CA LEU A 111 17.72 -2.30 2.11
C LEU A 111 19.02 -2.48 2.91
N TYR A 112 19.02 -2.05 4.14
CA TYR A 112 20.23 -2.14 4.95
C TYR A 112 20.54 -3.58 5.39
N ASP A 113 19.62 -4.52 5.20
CA ASP A 113 19.83 -5.93 5.49
C ASP A 113 20.20 -6.73 4.24
N ILE A 114 20.22 -6.10 3.07
CA ILE A 114 20.56 -6.78 1.83
C ILE A 114 22.05 -6.91 1.73
N PRO A 115 22.60 -8.12 1.55
CA PRO A 115 24.05 -8.27 1.40
C PRO A 115 24.53 -7.49 0.18
N GLN A 116 25.58 -6.81 0.38
CA GLN A 116 26.15 -6.06 -0.74
C GLN A 116 26.93 -6.97 -1.59
N GLU A 117 26.86 -7.12 -2.84
CA GLU A 117 27.45 -7.87 -3.61
C GLU A 117 27.87 -7.67 -4.72
N GLN A 118 27.66 -7.36 -4.29
CA GLN A 118 27.68 -7.22 -4.67
C GLN A 118 27.26 -7.67 -5.24
N ASP A 119 27.07 -7.61 -5.49
CA ASP A 119 26.37 -7.51 -5.62
C ASP A 119 25.56 -7.33 -6.17
N TRP A 120 25.20 -7.24 -6.81
CA TRP A 120 24.23 -6.65 -7.15
C TRP A 120 24.13 -5.82 -8.02
N ALA A 121 25.16 -5.93 -8.01
CA ALA A 121 25.29 -5.14 -8.28
C ALA A 121 25.32 -5.21 -9.13
N GLN A 122 25.37 -5.59 -9.45
CA GLN A 122 25.34 -5.40 -9.68
C GLN A 122 24.79 -5.22 -10.03
N GLY A 123 24.61 -5.25 -10.64
CA GLY A 123 24.04 -4.72 -10.58
C GLY A 123 23.65 -4.29 -10.85
N ALA A 124 23.51 -4.16 -11.13
CA ALA A 124 23.30 -3.48 -10.98
C ALA A 124 23.22 -2.95 -11.13
N GLY A 125 23.37 -3.12 -11.80
CA GLY A 125 23.40 -2.47 -11.56
C GLY A 125 23.23 -1.99 -11.71
N SER A 126 23.05 -1.95 -12.10
CA SER A 126 23.24 -1.34 -11.73
C SER A 126 23.28 -0.69 -11.84
N PHE A 127 22.72 -0.52 -12.16
CA PHE A 127 23.07 0.25 -11.89
C PHE A 127 23.55 0.46 -12.14
N GLU A 128 23.47 0.12 -12.24
CA GLU A 128 24.22 0.44 -12.04
C GLU A 128 24.45 0.42 -12.09
N ALA A 129 24.48 0.08 -12.39
CA ALA A 129 24.96 0.27 -12.02
C ALA A 129 25.14 0.28 -12.18
N ALA A 130 25.04 0.08 -12.54
CA ALA A 130 25.41 0.28 -12.26
C ALA A 130 25.58 0.36 -12.39
N SER A 131 25.45 0.20 -12.91
CA SER A 131 25.76 0.41 -12.62
C SER A 131 25.93 0.59 -12.65
#